data_eebaf1cb402bd832cdef2ea6e9d129b8
#
_entry.id   eebaf1cb402bd832cdef2ea6e9d129b8
#
_cell.length_a   1.000
_cell.length_b   1.000
_cell.length_c   1.000
_cell.angle_alpha   90.00
_cell.angle_beta   90.00
_cell.angle_gamma   90.00
#
_symmetry.space_group_name_H-M   'P 1'
#
loop_
_entity.id
_entity.type
_entity.pdbx_description
1 polymer ?
#
loop_
_entity_poly.entity_id
_entity_poly.type
_entity_poly.pdbx_seq_one_letter_code
_entity_poly.pdbx_strand_id
1 'polypeptide(L)'
;MVSDAWKSDNKSADSIADMEGLKQSKVSEMNEIRAKMKDIENTKKSLQEEYGVADGSQEQKDLELLEKYQNNMNGSSYDQFSDEELSRLKELQNAPLTEYQKKVLNLNSMKGQVSVEADRKQFEVNALTASISDATLEQLKSRDMEKASDAADEIMDSANKEILGML
;
A
#
# COMPACT_ATOMS: atom_id res chain seq x y z
N MET A 1 3.33 40.15 -13.99
CA MET A 1 3.07 39.66 -12.61
C MET A 1 1.88 38.74 -12.55
N VAL A 2 0.72 39.08 -13.11
CA VAL A 2 -0.44 38.16 -13.17
C VAL A 2 -0.13 36.89 -13.97
N SER A 3 0.71 36.96 -15.00
CA SER A 3 1.09 35.80 -15.82
C SER A 3 1.99 34.79 -15.08
N ASP A 4 2.78 35.22 -14.10
CA ASP A 4 3.67 34.31 -13.36
C ASP A 4 2.91 33.50 -12.31
N ALA A 5 1.95 34.12 -11.62
CA ALA A 5 1.04 33.44 -10.70
C ALA A 5 0.16 32.42 -11.43
N TRP A 6 -0.35 32.76 -12.61
CA TRP A 6 -1.15 31.86 -13.43
C TRP A 6 -0.35 30.66 -13.94
N LYS A 7 0.90 30.85 -14.37
CA LYS A 7 1.81 29.77 -14.75
C LYS A 7 2.16 28.86 -13.58
N SER A 8 2.35 29.42 -12.40
CA SER A 8 2.62 28.67 -11.18
C SER A 8 1.43 27.79 -10.80
N ASP A 9 0.21 28.32 -10.84
CA ASP A 9 -1.02 27.57 -10.55
C ASP A 9 -1.24 26.41 -11.53
N ASN A 10 -1.00 26.65 -12.84
CA ASN A 10 -1.10 25.61 -13.86
C ASN A 10 -0.06 24.50 -13.67
N LYS A 11 1.18 24.84 -13.30
CA LYS A 11 2.20 23.85 -12.98
C LYS A 11 1.82 23.01 -11.77
N SER A 12 1.25 23.62 -10.74
CA SER A 12 0.79 22.91 -9.55
C SER A 12 -0.37 21.95 -9.89
N ALA A 13 -1.33 22.40 -10.70
CA ALA A 13 -2.45 21.57 -11.14
C ALA A 13 -1.99 20.39 -11.99
N ASP A 14 -1.05 20.62 -12.93
CA ASP A 14 -0.48 19.55 -13.77
C ASP A 14 0.31 18.56 -12.93
N SER A 15 1.07 19.03 -11.93
CA SER A 15 1.83 18.18 -11.01
C SER A 15 0.90 17.31 -10.15
N ILE A 16 -0.23 17.86 -9.67
CA ILE A 16 -1.25 17.11 -8.92
C ILE A 16 -1.87 16.04 -9.81
N ALA A 17 -2.25 16.40 -11.05
CA ALA A 17 -2.83 15.45 -12.01
C ALA A 17 -1.85 14.31 -12.34
N ASP A 18 -0.57 14.60 -12.50
CA ASP A 18 0.48 13.61 -12.75
C ASP A 18 0.64 12.67 -11.54
N MET A 19 0.64 13.20 -10.32
CA MET A 19 0.72 12.42 -9.09
C MET A 19 -0.51 11.53 -8.91
N GLU A 20 -1.71 12.03 -9.21
CA GLU A 20 -2.95 11.24 -9.14
C GLU A 20 -2.95 10.11 -10.17
N GLY A 21 -2.48 10.36 -11.38
CA GLY A 21 -2.32 9.35 -12.42
C GLY A 21 -1.34 8.26 -12.00
N LEU A 22 -0.21 8.64 -11.42
CA LEU A 22 0.79 7.71 -10.89
C LEU A 22 0.23 6.90 -9.72
N LYS A 23 -0.51 7.56 -8.81
CA LYS A 23 -1.19 6.89 -7.70
C LYS A 23 -2.18 5.84 -8.19
N GLN A 24 -3.02 6.16 -9.17
CA GLN A 24 -3.97 5.21 -9.75
C GLN A 24 -3.26 4.01 -10.38
N SER A 25 -2.15 4.25 -11.09
CA SER A 25 -1.32 3.20 -11.67
C SER A 25 -0.77 2.27 -10.60
N LYS A 26 -0.26 2.82 -9.49
CA LYS A 26 0.23 2.04 -8.35
C LYS A 26 -0.86 1.25 -7.65
N VAL A 27 -2.05 1.83 -7.47
CA VAL A 27 -3.22 1.15 -6.90
C VAL A 27 -3.65 -0.01 -7.79
N SER A 28 -3.66 0.17 -9.11
CA SER A 28 -3.96 -0.89 -10.08
C SER A 28 -2.96 -2.04 -9.97
N GLU A 29 -1.66 -1.74 -9.90
CA GLU A 29 -0.61 -2.73 -9.68
C GLU A 29 -0.78 -3.48 -8.36
N MET A 30 -1.14 -2.77 -7.28
CA MET A 30 -1.46 -3.39 -5.99
C MET A 30 -2.64 -4.37 -6.09
N ASN A 31 -3.69 -4.00 -6.80
CA ASN A 31 -4.86 -4.87 -6.98
C ASN A 31 -4.49 -6.14 -7.75
N GLU A 32 -3.61 -6.04 -8.76
CA GLU A 32 -3.07 -7.20 -9.47
C GLU A 32 -2.26 -8.11 -8.54
N ILE A 33 -1.44 -7.52 -7.66
CA ILE A 33 -0.65 -8.27 -6.68
C ILE A 33 -1.57 -9.00 -5.69
N ARG A 34 -2.62 -8.33 -5.20
CA ARG A 34 -3.62 -8.94 -4.31
C ARG A 34 -4.35 -10.09 -4.99
N ALA A 35 -4.67 -9.96 -6.28
CA ALA A 35 -5.27 -11.03 -7.07
C ALA A 35 -4.32 -12.23 -7.17
N LYS A 36 -3.02 -12.02 -7.37
CA LYS A 36 -2.01 -13.08 -7.36
C LYS A 36 -1.93 -13.79 -6.00
N MET A 37 -1.99 -13.04 -4.91
CA MET A 37 -2.00 -13.62 -3.55
C MET A 37 -3.22 -14.50 -3.33
N LYS A 38 -4.38 -14.07 -3.81
CA LYS A 38 -5.62 -14.85 -3.73
C LYS A 38 -5.52 -16.11 -4.59
N ASP A 39 -4.93 -16.02 -5.78
CA ASP A 39 -4.70 -17.19 -6.66
C ASP A 39 -3.77 -18.20 -5.99
N ILE A 40 -2.73 -17.75 -5.29
CA ILE A 40 -1.83 -18.62 -4.51
C ILE A 40 -2.61 -19.36 -3.42
N GLU A 41 -3.48 -18.68 -2.67
CA GLU A 41 -4.31 -19.30 -1.65
C GLU A 41 -5.30 -20.33 -2.25
N ASN A 42 -5.91 -20.00 -3.38
CA ASN A 42 -6.79 -20.91 -4.10
C ASN A 42 -6.02 -22.14 -4.63
N THR A 43 -4.80 -21.94 -5.10
CA THR A 43 -3.92 -23.02 -5.54
C THR A 43 -3.56 -23.96 -4.40
N LYS A 44 -3.29 -23.43 -3.21
CA LYS A 44 -3.04 -24.23 -1.99
C LYS A 44 -4.22 -25.13 -1.67
N LYS A 45 -5.44 -24.60 -1.71
CA LYS A 45 -6.66 -25.38 -1.49
C LYS A 45 -6.84 -26.46 -2.55
N SER A 46 -6.60 -26.12 -3.79
CA SER A 46 -6.68 -27.09 -4.91
C SER A 46 -5.65 -28.21 -4.76
N LEU A 47 -4.45 -27.93 -4.31
CA LEU A 47 -3.42 -28.93 -4.01
C LEU A 47 -3.86 -29.85 -2.87
N GLN A 48 -4.45 -29.31 -1.83
CA GLN A 48 -4.96 -30.12 -0.72
C GLN A 48 -6.03 -31.13 -1.22
N GLU A 49 -6.92 -30.70 -2.07
CA GLU A 49 -7.94 -31.54 -2.71
C GLU A 49 -7.32 -32.57 -3.65
N GLU A 50 -6.39 -32.14 -4.49
CA GLU A 50 -5.70 -33.00 -5.46
C GLU A 50 -4.94 -34.15 -4.78
N TYR A 51 -4.23 -33.86 -3.70
CA TYR A 51 -3.50 -34.86 -2.94
C TYR A 51 -4.34 -35.59 -1.90
N GLY A 52 -5.61 -35.22 -1.75
CA GLY A 52 -6.53 -35.88 -0.81
C GLY A 52 -6.13 -35.74 0.64
N VAL A 53 -5.48 -34.62 1.02
CA VAL A 53 -5.00 -34.39 2.36
C VAL A 53 -6.13 -33.84 3.26
N ALA A 54 -6.51 -34.60 4.28
CA ALA A 54 -7.55 -34.19 5.22
C ALA A 54 -7.02 -33.13 6.20
N ASP A 55 -7.89 -32.22 6.64
CA ASP A 55 -7.55 -31.13 7.56
C ASP A 55 -6.94 -31.62 8.88
N GLY A 56 -7.42 -32.72 9.40
CA GLY A 56 -6.93 -33.30 10.66
C GLY A 56 -5.80 -34.31 10.51
N SER A 57 -5.29 -34.54 9.27
CA SER A 57 -4.22 -35.50 9.02
C SER A 57 -2.88 -35.04 9.59
N GLN A 58 -2.00 -35.99 9.88
CA GLN A 58 -0.65 -35.65 10.35
C GLN A 58 0.13 -34.85 9.34
N GLU A 59 -0.01 -35.16 8.05
CA GLU A 59 0.61 -34.42 6.95
C GLU A 59 0.19 -32.93 6.95
N GLN A 60 -1.09 -32.65 7.15
CA GLN A 60 -1.61 -31.29 7.22
C GLN A 60 -1.17 -30.57 8.49
N LYS A 61 -1.17 -31.26 9.63
CA LYS A 61 -0.67 -30.71 10.90
C LYS A 61 0.80 -30.34 10.81
N ASP A 62 1.60 -31.20 10.23
CA ASP A 62 3.03 -30.95 10.00
C ASP A 62 3.25 -29.77 9.06
N LEU A 63 2.43 -29.67 8.01
CA LEU A 63 2.47 -28.54 7.09
C LEU A 63 2.15 -27.21 7.78
N GLU A 64 1.09 -27.19 8.59
CA GLU A 64 0.70 -25.99 9.35
C GLU A 64 1.81 -25.56 10.31
N LEU A 65 2.47 -26.51 10.94
CA LEU A 65 3.62 -26.23 11.81
C LEU A 65 4.81 -25.67 11.03
N LEU A 66 5.11 -26.22 9.86
CA LEU A 66 6.15 -25.72 8.97
C LEU A 66 5.81 -24.32 8.42
N GLU A 67 4.55 -24.05 8.12
CA GLU A 67 4.08 -22.73 7.71
C GLU A 67 4.26 -21.71 8.85
N LYS A 68 3.93 -22.08 10.07
CA LYS A 68 4.13 -21.25 11.27
C LYS A 68 5.62 -20.91 11.46
N TYR A 69 6.50 -21.90 11.29
CA TYR A 69 7.94 -21.71 11.35
C TYR A 69 8.42 -20.77 10.23
N GLN A 70 7.95 -20.97 9.00
CA GLN A 70 8.28 -20.14 7.85
C GLN A 70 7.86 -18.67 8.06
N ASN A 71 6.67 -18.44 8.60
CA ASN A 71 6.16 -17.11 8.93
C ASN A 71 7.00 -16.43 10.02
N ASN A 72 7.46 -17.17 11.03
CA ASN A 72 8.36 -16.64 12.04
C ASN A 72 9.71 -16.24 11.45
N MET A 73 10.28 -17.08 10.59
CA MET A 73 11.55 -16.80 9.92
C MET A 73 11.47 -15.57 9.00
N ASN A 74 10.32 -15.36 8.36
CA ASN A 74 10.07 -14.21 7.48
C ASN A 74 9.67 -12.93 8.24
N GLY A 75 9.52 -13.00 9.56
CA GLY A 75 9.05 -11.87 10.35
C GLY A 75 7.58 -11.54 10.19
N SER A 76 6.80 -12.39 9.52
CA SER A 76 5.37 -12.20 9.29
C SER A 76 4.52 -12.46 10.53
N SER A 77 5.02 -13.27 11.47
CA SER A 77 4.41 -13.51 12.77
C SER A 77 5.48 -13.74 13.83
N TYR A 78 5.11 -13.52 15.09
CA TYR A 78 5.96 -13.73 16.26
C TYR A 78 5.34 -14.77 17.21
N ASP A 79 4.69 -15.77 16.64
CA ASP A 79 4.05 -16.83 17.40
C ASP A 79 5.08 -17.67 18.17
N GLN A 80 4.76 -17.99 19.41
CA GLN A 80 5.58 -18.87 20.21
C GLN A 80 5.27 -20.34 19.89
N PHE A 81 6.29 -21.17 19.94
CA PHE A 81 6.16 -22.62 19.77
C PHE A 81 6.09 -23.29 21.13
N SER A 82 5.18 -24.27 21.26
CA SER A 82 5.16 -25.16 22.43
C SER A 82 6.34 -26.13 22.38
N ASP A 83 6.65 -26.78 23.53
CA ASP A 83 7.71 -27.77 23.56
C ASP A 83 7.43 -28.97 22.64
N GLU A 84 6.16 -29.36 22.51
CA GLU A 84 5.72 -30.38 21.57
C GLU A 84 5.94 -29.99 20.12
N GLU A 85 5.62 -28.75 19.78
CA GLU A 85 5.85 -28.20 18.45
C GLU A 85 7.34 -28.14 18.11
N LEU A 86 8.18 -27.70 19.03
CA LEU A 86 9.63 -27.68 18.86
C LEU A 86 10.21 -29.07 18.65
N SER A 87 9.75 -30.06 19.42
CA SER A 87 10.16 -31.46 19.24
C SER A 87 9.76 -31.99 17.87
N ARG A 88 8.55 -31.69 17.42
CA ARG A 88 8.07 -32.11 16.11
C ARG A 88 8.85 -31.45 14.98
N LEU A 89 9.18 -30.17 15.10
CA LEU A 89 10.01 -29.46 14.13
C LEU A 89 11.39 -30.10 13.99
N LYS A 90 12.00 -30.54 15.09
CA LYS A 90 13.27 -31.28 15.04
C LYS A 90 13.16 -32.58 14.27
N GLU A 91 12.08 -33.33 14.49
CA GLU A 91 11.83 -34.57 13.72
C GLU A 91 11.62 -34.28 12.25
N LEU A 92 10.89 -33.20 11.90
CA LEU A 92 10.64 -32.81 10.52
C LEU A 92 11.89 -32.32 9.78
N GLN A 93 12.87 -31.76 10.47
CA GLN A 93 14.14 -31.36 9.87
C GLN A 93 14.92 -32.54 9.30
N ASN A 94 14.75 -33.73 9.88
CA ASN A 94 15.45 -34.96 9.49
C ASN A 94 14.58 -35.90 8.63
N ALA A 95 13.30 -35.56 8.42
CA ALA A 95 12.36 -36.34 7.60
C ALA A 95 12.18 -35.69 6.22
N PRO A 96 12.03 -36.48 5.16
CA PRO A 96 11.70 -35.94 3.84
C PRO A 96 10.28 -35.35 3.86
N LEU A 97 10.13 -34.18 3.27
CA LEU A 97 8.83 -33.57 3.09
C LEU A 97 8.06 -34.28 1.96
N THR A 98 6.74 -34.37 2.08
CA THR A 98 5.91 -34.87 0.98
C THR A 98 5.88 -33.86 -0.16
N GLU A 99 5.53 -34.31 -1.37
CA GLU A 99 5.40 -33.43 -2.52
C GLU A 99 4.38 -32.32 -2.31
N TYR A 100 3.25 -32.65 -1.65
CA TYR A 100 2.25 -31.68 -1.26
C TYR A 100 2.83 -30.59 -0.36
N GLN A 101 3.53 -31.00 0.71
CA GLN A 101 4.16 -30.07 1.64
C GLN A 101 5.18 -29.15 0.95
N LYS A 102 6.03 -29.72 0.08
CA LYS A 102 7.01 -28.95 -0.68
C LYS A 102 6.36 -27.92 -1.57
N LYS A 103 5.31 -28.29 -2.29
CA LYS A 103 4.58 -27.38 -3.19
C LYS A 103 3.91 -26.25 -2.44
N VAL A 104 3.26 -26.54 -1.31
CA VAL A 104 2.63 -25.49 -0.47
C VAL A 104 3.66 -24.55 0.12
N LEU A 105 4.76 -25.06 0.65
CA LEU A 105 5.83 -24.22 1.20
C LEU A 105 6.47 -23.33 0.12
N ASN A 106 6.61 -23.83 -1.09
CA ASN A 106 7.11 -23.05 -2.22
C ASN A 106 6.12 -21.94 -2.60
N LEU A 107 4.82 -22.23 -2.62
CA LEU A 107 3.77 -21.23 -2.84
C LEU A 107 3.78 -20.15 -1.75
N ASN A 108 4.00 -20.53 -0.50
CA ASN A 108 4.13 -19.58 0.61
C ASN A 108 5.34 -18.67 0.44
N SER A 109 6.46 -19.17 -0.05
CA SER A 109 7.64 -18.35 -0.39
C SER A 109 7.32 -17.34 -1.50
N MET A 110 6.63 -17.77 -2.54
CA MET A 110 6.17 -16.89 -3.61
C MET A 110 5.20 -15.83 -3.08
N LYS A 111 4.27 -16.22 -2.21
CA LYS A 111 3.33 -15.30 -1.55
C LYS A 111 4.06 -14.26 -0.70
N GLY A 112 5.09 -14.67 0.02
CA GLY A 112 5.93 -13.78 0.82
C GLY A 112 6.62 -12.71 -0.04
N GLN A 113 7.19 -13.09 -1.19
CA GLN A 113 7.81 -12.16 -2.13
C GLN A 113 6.80 -11.18 -2.70
N VAL A 114 5.62 -11.67 -3.08
CA VAL A 114 4.52 -10.85 -3.61
C VAL A 114 3.98 -9.89 -2.53
N SER A 115 3.90 -10.36 -1.28
CA SER A 115 3.48 -9.55 -0.13
C SER A 115 4.43 -8.38 0.13
N VAL A 116 5.73 -8.59 0.07
CA VAL A 116 6.74 -7.53 0.20
C VAL A 116 6.58 -6.49 -0.91
N GLU A 117 6.34 -6.94 -2.12
CA GLU A 117 6.08 -6.04 -3.25
C GLU A 117 4.80 -5.23 -3.04
N ALA A 118 3.73 -5.84 -2.53
CA ALA A 118 2.48 -5.17 -2.18
C ALA A 118 2.69 -4.10 -1.10
N ASP A 119 3.46 -4.40 -0.06
CA ASP A 119 3.78 -3.47 1.02
C ASP A 119 4.58 -2.26 0.49
N ARG A 120 5.53 -2.50 -0.39
CA ARG A 120 6.29 -1.43 -1.04
C ARG A 120 5.39 -0.54 -1.90
N LYS A 121 4.48 -1.11 -2.67
CA LYS A 121 3.49 -0.37 -3.46
C LYS A 121 2.56 0.44 -2.56
N GLN A 122 2.13 -0.12 -1.44
CA GLN A 122 1.30 0.58 -0.47
C GLN A 122 2.04 1.78 0.12
N PHE A 123 3.31 1.64 0.44
CA PHE A 123 4.15 2.74 0.90
C PHE A 123 4.25 3.85 -0.16
N GLU A 124 4.47 3.49 -1.42
CA GLU A 124 4.51 4.44 -2.54
C GLU A 124 3.18 5.17 -2.72
N VAL A 125 2.06 4.46 -2.61
CA VAL A 125 0.70 5.04 -2.67
C VAL A 125 0.48 6.03 -1.52
N ASN A 126 0.88 5.67 -0.32
CA ASN A 126 0.76 6.53 0.86
C ASN A 126 1.61 7.80 0.71
N ALA A 127 2.83 7.69 0.19
CA ALA A 127 3.70 8.82 -0.08
C ALA A 127 3.12 9.76 -1.15
N LEU A 128 2.55 9.21 -2.22
CA LEU A 128 1.85 9.97 -3.26
C LEU A 128 0.60 10.67 -2.71
N THR A 129 -0.17 10.00 -1.88
CA THR A 129 -1.35 10.57 -1.22
C THR A 129 -0.98 11.77 -0.37
N ALA A 130 0.10 11.67 0.43
CA ALA A 130 0.61 12.77 1.23
C ALA A 130 1.09 13.94 0.36
N SER A 131 1.82 13.66 -0.72
CA SER A 131 2.31 14.67 -1.66
C SER A 131 1.17 15.40 -2.37
N ILE A 132 0.13 14.68 -2.79
CA ILE A 132 -1.08 15.27 -3.41
C ILE A 132 -1.80 16.16 -2.40
N SER A 133 -1.95 15.71 -1.15
CA SER A 133 -2.59 16.47 -0.09
C SER A 133 -1.84 17.78 0.19
N ASP A 134 -0.51 17.73 0.30
CA ASP A 134 0.33 18.90 0.52
C ASP A 134 0.25 19.88 -0.65
N ALA A 135 0.34 19.40 -1.88
CA ALA A 135 0.24 20.22 -3.07
C ALA A 135 -1.15 20.88 -3.20
N THR A 136 -2.20 20.15 -2.87
CA THR A 136 -3.58 20.67 -2.86
C THR A 136 -3.74 21.75 -1.80
N LEU A 137 -3.17 21.56 -0.62
CA LEU A 137 -3.19 22.55 0.46
C LEU A 137 -2.45 23.82 0.07
N GLU A 138 -1.28 23.72 -0.54
CA GLU A 138 -0.52 24.86 -1.05
C GLU A 138 -1.31 25.63 -2.11
N GLN A 139 -1.98 24.94 -3.03
CA GLN A 139 -2.83 25.55 -4.04
C GLN A 139 -4.01 26.32 -3.40
N LEU A 140 -4.65 25.74 -2.39
CA LEU A 140 -5.74 26.41 -1.65
C LEU A 140 -5.26 27.63 -0.89
N LYS A 141 -4.09 27.56 -0.24
CA LYS A 141 -3.47 28.70 0.43
C LYS A 141 -3.15 29.85 -0.53
N SER A 142 -2.61 29.52 -1.71
CA SER A 142 -2.33 30.50 -2.77
C SER A 142 -3.59 31.21 -3.24
N ARG A 143 -4.68 30.47 -3.46
CA ARG A 143 -5.99 31.04 -3.84
C ARG A 143 -6.58 31.93 -2.75
N ASP A 144 -6.48 31.52 -1.49
CA ASP A 144 -6.97 32.31 -0.36
C ASP A 144 -6.16 33.62 -0.19
N MET A 145 -4.86 33.59 -0.42
CA MET A 145 -4.02 34.77 -0.42
C MET A 145 -4.37 35.73 -1.56
N GLU A 146 -4.65 35.24 -2.77
CA GLU A 146 -5.14 36.05 -3.88
C GLU A 146 -6.46 36.73 -3.54
N LYS A 147 -7.43 36.01 -3.02
CA LYS A 147 -8.72 36.54 -2.60
C LYS A 147 -8.58 37.61 -1.52
N ALA A 148 -7.71 37.41 -0.54
CA ALA A 148 -7.44 38.38 0.51
C ALA A 148 -6.79 39.65 -0.06
N SER A 149 -5.88 39.52 -1.01
CA SER A 149 -5.26 40.67 -1.71
C SER A 149 -6.27 41.46 -2.52
N ASP A 150 -7.13 40.79 -3.28
CA ASP A 150 -8.18 41.42 -4.10
C ASP A 150 -9.18 42.16 -3.20
N ALA A 151 -9.59 41.57 -2.08
CA ALA A 151 -10.49 42.21 -1.12
C ALA A 151 -9.85 43.45 -0.49
N ALA A 152 -8.56 43.40 -0.17
CA ALA A 152 -7.83 44.58 0.36
C ALA A 152 -7.75 45.70 -0.67
N ASP A 153 -7.49 45.38 -1.94
CA ASP A 153 -7.46 46.36 -3.04
C ASP A 153 -8.83 47.03 -3.26
N GLU A 154 -9.91 46.28 -3.20
CA GLU A 154 -11.27 46.82 -3.27
C GLU A 154 -11.59 47.78 -2.11
N ILE A 155 -11.18 47.44 -0.91
CA ILE A 155 -11.34 48.33 0.28
C ILE A 155 -10.54 49.63 0.09
N MET A 156 -9.34 49.56 -0.38
CA MET A 156 -8.50 50.71 -0.66
C MET A 156 -9.08 51.61 -1.75
N ASP A 157 -9.60 51.03 -2.82
CA ASP A 157 -10.27 51.78 -3.91
C ASP A 157 -11.54 52.47 -3.40
N SER A 158 -12.34 51.82 -2.58
CA SER A 158 -13.54 52.41 -1.98
C SER A 158 -13.18 53.57 -1.03
N ALA A 159 -12.14 53.43 -0.23
CA ALA A 159 -11.64 54.49 0.67
C ALA A 159 -11.15 55.68 -0.14
N ASN A 160 -10.41 55.48 -1.23
CA ASN A 160 -9.90 56.53 -2.10
C ASN A 160 -11.06 57.29 -2.80
N LYS A 161 -12.10 56.59 -3.24
CA LYS A 161 -13.30 57.21 -3.81
C LYS A 161 -14.07 58.09 -2.81
N GLU A 162 -14.17 57.64 -1.56
CA GLU A 162 -14.79 58.43 -0.51
C GLU A 162 -13.99 59.69 -0.20
N ILE A 163 -12.68 59.60 -0.10
CA ILE A 163 -11.81 60.73 0.11
C ILE A 163 -11.91 61.74 -1.03
N LEU A 164 -11.93 61.30 -2.28
CA LEU A 164 -12.11 62.15 -3.46
C LEU A 164 -13.49 62.80 -3.46
N GLY A 165 -14.51 62.12 -3.00
CA GLY A 165 -15.89 62.64 -2.89
C GLY A 165 -16.03 63.68 -1.77
N MET A 166 -15.16 63.78 -0.81
CA MET A 166 -15.14 64.76 0.25
C MET A 166 -14.41 66.05 -0.13
N LEU A 167 -13.62 66.01 -1.17
CA LEU A 167 -12.91 67.20 -1.70
C LEU A 167 -13.76 67.92 -2.73
#